data_e7ee3a0aa1c3214917c429bf9fdc5ed8
#
_entry.id   e7ee3a0aa1c3214917c429bf9fdc5ed8
#
_cell.length_a   1.000
_cell.length_b   1.000
_cell.length_c   1.000
_cell.angle_alpha   90.00
_cell.angle_beta   90.00
_cell.angle_gamma   90.00
#
_symmetry.space_group_name_H-M   'P 1'
#
loop_
_entity.id
_entity.type
_entity.pdbx_description
1 polymer ?
#
loop_
_entity_poly.entity_id
_entity_poly.type
_entity_poly.pdbx_seq_one_letter_code
_entity_poly.pdbx_strand_id
1 'polypeptide(L)'
;KRQDQENATSLQTIEKGKNELMRLDKFLTEMGLGTRSEVKKILKTKQITVNGEVVTKPETKVEPENDQISYKGEPVTYCEYEYYLFYKPAGCVTATEDQLHKTVMDYLTDTVRSDLFPVGRLDIDTEGLLLITNDGALAHDLLSPAKHVEKTYYAVIDGVVTEKDVNSFENGVDIGEEKLTKPGKLRILKSEPESEIELTITEGRFHQVKRMFETVGKKVLYLKRISMGPLQLTDDLKPGEYRPLTEEEITALKIVNK
;
A
#
# COMPACT_ATOMS: atom_id res chain seq x y z
N LYS A 1 -17.18 -30.90 -5.44
CA LYS A 1 -16.04 -30.80 -6.40
C LYS A 1 -16.51 -30.23 -7.76
N ARG A 2 -17.30 -29.16 -7.77
CA ARG A 2 -17.70 -28.43 -8.99
C ARG A 2 -18.12 -26.97 -8.70
N GLN A 3 -17.84 -26.46 -7.51
CA GLN A 3 -18.16 -25.08 -7.10
C GLN A 3 -16.95 -24.18 -6.88
N ASP A 4 -15.70 -24.72 -6.97
CA ASP A 4 -14.48 -23.98 -6.69
C ASP A 4 -13.76 -23.46 -7.96
N GLN A 5 -14.38 -23.60 -9.15
CA GLN A 5 -13.79 -23.13 -10.42
C GLN A 5 -14.49 -21.91 -11.05
N GLU A 6 -15.57 -21.40 -10.46
CA GLU A 6 -16.31 -20.24 -11.03
C GLU A 6 -15.90 -18.88 -10.43
N ASN A 7 -15.08 -18.84 -9.39
CA ASN A 7 -14.67 -17.59 -8.74
C ASN A 7 -13.38 -16.95 -9.31
N ALA A 8 -12.79 -17.51 -10.35
CA ALA A 8 -11.57 -16.95 -10.95
C ALA A 8 -11.80 -16.13 -12.24
N THR A 9 -13.06 -15.94 -12.68
CA THR A 9 -13.32 -15.38 -14.02
C THR A 9 -14.04 -14.02 -14.04
N SER A 10 -14.17 -13.33 -12.91
CA SER A 10 -14.91 -12.05 -12.85
C SER A 10 -14.04 -10.79 -12.68
N LEU A 11 -12.76 -10.83 -13.04
CA LEU A 11 -11.82 -9.68 -12.88
C LEU A 11 -11.60 -8.88 -14.17
N GLN A 12 -12.54 -8.84 -15.10
CA GLN A 12 -12.33 -8.04 -16.33
C GLN A 12 -13.58 -7.28 -16.73
N THR A 13 -13.77 -6.08 -16.22
CA THR A 13 -14.43 -4.99 -16.97
C THR A 13 -14.19 -3.65 -16.28
N ILE A 14 -13.02 -3.04 -16.44
CA ILE A 14 -12.83 -1.61 -16.19
C ILE A 14 -11.98 -1.05 -17.35
N GLU A 15 -12.60 -0.16 -18.12
CA GLU A 15 -12.05 0.75 -19.13
C GLU A 15 -11.00 0.13 -20.09
N LYS A 16 -11.39 -0.02 -21.37
CA LYS A 16 -10.46 -0.26 -22.47
C LYS A 16 -9.39 0.83 -22.47
N GLY A 17 -8.28 0.55 -21.81
CA GLY A 17 -7.06 1.33 -21.87
C GLY A 17 -6.59 1.40 -23.34
N LYS A 18 -5.99 2.50 -23.73
CA LYS A 18 -5.31 2.66 -25.02
C LYS A 18 -4.41 1.45 -25.25
N ASN A 19 -4.46 0.84 -26.44
CA ASN A 19 -3.50 -0.17 -26.91
C ASN A 19 -2.07 0.40 -26.86
N GLU A 20 -1.45 0.40 -25.69
CA GLU A 20 -0.10 0.92 -25.51
C GLU A 20 0.90 -0.22 -25.72
N LEU A 21 1.62 -0.13 -26.84
CA LEU A 21 2.68 -1.07 -27.16
C LEU A 21 3.78 -1.02 -26.09
N MET A 22 4.04 -2.14 -25.46
CA MET A 22 5.09 -2.30 -24.46
C MET A 22 6.25 -3.12 -25.02
N ARG A 23 7.47 -2.89 -24.55
CA ARG A 23 8.60 -3.77 -24.84
C ARG A 23 8.44 -5.09 -24.08
N LEU A 24 8.74 -6.21 -24.75
CA LEU A 24 8.62 -7.55 -24.16
C LEU A 24 9.51 -7.73 -22.91
N ASP A 25 10.73 -7.17 -22.91
CA ASP A 25 11.60 -7.23 -21.74
C ASP A 25 11.01 -6.46 -20.54
N LYS A 26 10.34 -5.34 -20.78
CA LYS A 26 9.63 -4.59 -19.76
C LYS A 26 8.44 -5.39 -19.22
N PHE A 27 7.58 -5.91 -20.12
CA PHE A 27 6.44 -6.76 -19.76
C PHE A 27 6.86 -7.92 -18.84
N LEU A 28 7.84 -8.71 -19.27
CA LEU A 28 8.31 -9.88 -18.52
C LEU A 28 8.91 -9.51 -17.15
N THR A 29 9.63 -8.37 -17.09
CA THR A 29 10.17 -7.86 -15.82
C THR A 29 9.04 -7.45 -14.86
N GLU A 30 8.07 -6.68 -15.35
CA GLU A 30 6.93 -6.22 -14.55
C GLU A 30 6.06 -7.38 -14.06
N MET A 31 5.89 -8.43 -14.88
CA MET A 31 5.19 -9.67 -14.53
C MET A 31 6.05 -10.65 -13.69
N GLY A 32 7.11 -10.17 -13.05
CA GLY A 32 7.85 -10.92 -12.03
C GLY A 32 8.77 -12.03 -12.54
N LEU A 33 9.06 -12.11 -13.86
CA LEU A 33 9.93 -13.15 -14.38
C LEU A 33 11.43 -12.94 -14.07
N GLY A 34 11.77 -11.85 -13.42
CA GLY A 34 13.13 -11.52 -13.00
C GLY A 34 13.56 -10.11 -13.37
N THR A 35 14.78 -9.75 -13.01
CA THR A 35 15.40 -8.47 -13.38
C THR A 35 15.56 -8.34 -14.90
N ARG A 36 15.73 -7.13 -15.41
CA ARG A 36 15.98 -6.89 -16.85
C ARG A 36 17.13 -7.74 -17.40
N SER A 37 18.17 -7.98 -16.61
CA SER A 37 19.32 -8.81 -17.00
C SER A 37 18.95 -10.28 -17.09
N GLU A 38 18.15 -10.80 -16.15
CA GLU A 38 17.67 -12.17 -16.14
C GLU A 38 16.68 -12.42 -17.27
N VAL A 39 15.72 -11.50 -17.48
CA VAL A 39 14.77 -11.58 -18.60
C VAL A 39 15.49 -11.65 -19.96
N LYS A 40 16.57 -10.88 -20.17
CA LYS A 40 17.38 -10.98 -21.39
C LYS A 40 18.05 -12.36 -21.53
N LYS A 41 18.43 -13.01 -20.44
CA LYS A 41 18.94 -14.39 -20.47
C LYS A 41 17.82 -15.38 -20.79
N ILE A 42 16.67 -15.25 -20.16
CA ILE A 42 15.47 -16.08 -20.41
C ILE A 42 15.07 -16.02 -21.88
N LEU A 43 15.00 -14.84 -22.49
CA LEU A 43 14.67 -14.69 -23.91
C LEU A 43 15.62 -15.45 -24.85
N LYS A 44 16.91 -15.52 -24.53
CA LYS A 44 17.89 -16.29 -25.29
C LYS A 44 17.67 -17.80 -25.23
N THR A 45 16.98 -18.30 -24.19
CA THR A 45 16.68 -19.74 -24.05
C THR A 45 15.56 -20.22 -24.98
N LYS A 46 14.93 -19.34 -25.74
CA LYS A 46 13.80 -19.65 -26.64
C LYS A 46 12.57 -20.22 -25.96
N GLN A 47 12.39 -19.92 -24.66
CA GLN A 47 11.27 -20.42 -23.84
C GLN A 47 10.10 -19.43 -23.74
N ILE A 48 10.24 -18.24 -24.34
CA ILE A 48 9.18 -17.24 -24.41
C ILE A 48 8.51 -17.32 -25.76
N THR A 49 7.18 -17.36 -25.77
CA THR A 49 6.39 -17.22 -26.99
C THR A 49 5.45 -16.02 -26.90
N VAL A 50 5.18 -15.41 -28.04
CA VAL A 50 4.15 -14.38 -28.23
C VAL A 50 3.25 -14.88 -29.33
N ASN A 51 1.96 -15.06 -29.07
CA ASN A 51 0.97 -15.61 -30.01
C ASN A 51 1.41 -16.96 -30.62
N GLY A 52 2.07 -17.80 -29.82
CA GLY A 52 2.57 -19.12 -30.22
C GLY A 52 3.94 -19.12 -30.92
N GLU A 53 4.48 -17.96 -31.28
CA GLU A 53 5.79 -17.85 -31.94
C GLU A 53 6.91 -17.56 -30.93
N VAL A 54 8.05 -18.25 -31.07
CA VAL A 54 9.21 -18.05 -30.20
C VAL A 54 9.83 -16.67 -30.45
N VAL A 55 9.96 -15.85 -29.40
CA VAL A 55 10.58 -14.54 -29.45
C VAL A 55 11.82 -14.49 -28.57
N THR A 56 12.91 -13.94 -29.11
CA THR A 56 14.22 -13.85 -28.43
C THR A 56 14.74 -12.40 -28.32
N LYS A 57 14.08 -11.44 -29.00
CA LYS A 57 14.48 -10.03 -29.00
C LYS A 57 13.81 -9.26 -27.86
N PRO A 58 14.58 -8.70 -26.91
CA PRO A 58 14.03 -7.96 -25.76
C PRO A 58 13.18 -6.74 -26.12
N GLU A 59 13.52 -6.10 -27.24
CA GLU A 59 12.86 -4.89 -27.76
C GLU A 59 11.57 -5.16 -28.53
N THR A 60 11.21 -6.41 -28.78
CA THR A 60 9.94 -6.76 -29.44
C THR A 60 8.79 -6.03 -28.74
N LYS A 61 7.91 -5.42 -29.53
CA LYS A 61 6.72 -4.75 -29.04
C LYS A 61 5.58 -5.73 -28.93
N VAL A 62 4.89 -5.69 -27.81
CA VAL A 62 3.72 -6.51 -27.49
C VAL A 62 2.57 -5.61 -27.05
N GLU A 63 1.35 -6.07 -27.27
CA GLU A 63 0.12 -5.49 -26.72
C GLU A 63 -0.28 -6.29 -25.49
N PRO A 64 -0.01 -5.81 -24.26
CA PRO A 64 -0.15 -6.61 -23.02
C PRO A 64 -1.52 -7.27 -22.82
N GLU A 65 -2.59 -6.58 -23.24
CA GLU A 65 -3.97 -7.05 -23.08
C GLU A 65 -4.43 -8.01 -24.20
N ASN A 66 -3.77 -8.00 -25.36
CA ASN A 66 -4.22 -8.71 -26.55
C ASN A 66 -3.29 -9.87 -26.94
N ASP A 67 -1.99 -9.71 -26.72
CA ASP A 67 -1.02 -10.73 -27.07
C ASP A 67 -0.99 -11.86 -26.03
N GLN A 68 -0.99 -13.10 -26.51
CA GLN A 68 -0.82 -14.28 -25.66
C GLN A 68 0.67 -14.54 -25.45
N ILE A 69 1.16 -14.16 -24.27
CA ILE A 69 2.56 -14.35 -23.91
C ILE A 69 2.68 -15.57 -22.99
N SER A 70 3.64 -16.46 -23.26
CA SER A 70 3.92 -17.60 -22.41
C SER A 70 5.40 -17.77 -22.09
N TYR A 71 5.68 -18.37 -20.95
CA TYR A 71 7.01 -18.81 -20.52
C TYR A 71 6.99 -20.29 -20.19
N LYS A 72 7.82 -21.09 -20.86
CA LYS A 72 7.86 -22.55 -20.74
C LYS A 72 6.49 -23.23 -20.98
N GLY A 73 5.67 -22.64 -21.83
CA GLY A 73 4.33 -23.12 -22.11
C GLY A 73 3.23 -22.64 -21.15
N GLU A 74 3.60 -22.03 -20.04
CA GLU A 74 2.65 -21.44 -19.09
C GLU A 74 2.31 -19.99 -19.47
N PRO A 75 1.05 -19.59 -19.45
CA PRO A 75 0.65 -18.23 -19.80
C PRO A 75 1.17 -17.22 -18.76
N VAL A 76 1.69 -16.09 -19.24
CA VAL A 76 2.03 -14.92 -18.43
C VAL A 76 0.90 -13.92 -18.57
N THR A 77 0.03 -13.87 -17.56
CA THR A 77 -1.14 -12.99 -17.57
C THR A 77 -0.73 -11.56 -17.25
N TYR A 78 -1.20 -10.61 -18.07
CA TYR A 78 -1.00 -9.20 -17.80
C TYR A 78 -1.83 -8.73 -16.59
N CYS A 79 -1.19 -7.97 -15.73
CA CYS A 79 -1.82 -7.25 -14.63
C CYS A 79 -1.28 -5.83 -14.62
N GLU A 80 -2.12 -4.83 -14.89
CA GLU A 80 -1.68 -3.43 -14.93
C GLU A 80 -1.36 -2.92 -13.54
N TYR A 81 -2.30 -3.10 -12.61
CA TYR A 81 -2.16 -2.67 -11.22
C TYR A 81 -2.56 -3.76 -10.25
N GLU A 82 -1.81 -3.89 -9.16
CA GLU A 82 -2.17 -4.66 -7.98
C GLU A 82 -2.34 -3.74 -6.78
N TYR A 83 -3.30 -4.06 -5.93
CA TYR A 83 -3.61 -3.31 -4.72
C TYR A 83 -3.78 -4.27 -3.56
N TYR A 84 -2.97 -4.10 -2.52
CA TYR A 84 -3.00 -4.95 -1.33
C TYR A 84 -3.20 -4.12 -0.07
N LEU A 85 -4.15 -4.56 0.77
CA LEU A 85 -4.23 -4.13 2.14
C LEU A 85 -3.30 -5.02 2.96
N PHE A 86 -2.27 -4.45 3.53
CA PHE A 86 -1.29 -5.12 4.37
C PHE A 86 -1.43 -4.67 5.83
N TYR A 87 -1.49 -5.61 6.76
CA TYR A 87 -1.35 -5.32 8.17
C TYR A 87 0.14 -5.32 8.54
N LYS A 88 0.76 -4.16 8.50
CA LYS A 88 2.17 -4.02 8.89
C LYS A 88 2.35 -4.37 10.37
N PRO A 89 3.20 -5.35 10.72
CA PRO A 89 3.59 -5.60 12.11
C PRO A 89 4.64 -4.59 12.56
N ALA A 90 4.82 -4.46 13.89
CA ALA A 90 6.00 -3.79 14.44
C ALA A 90 7.28 -4.56 14.10
N GLY A 91 8.41 -3.84 14.08
CA GLY A 91 9.75 -4.43 13.88
C GLY A 91 10.20 -4.55 12.42
N CYS A 92 9.37 -4.15 11.44
CA CYS A 92 9.82 -4.05 10.04
C CYS A 92 9.74 -2.60 9.54
N VAL A 93 10.59 -2.27 8.58
CA VAL A 93 10.63 -0.93 7.97
C VAL A 93 9.70 -0.81 6.78
N THR A 94 9.13 0.38 6.58
CA THR A 94 8.35 0.70 5.39
C THR A 94 9.28 1.17 4.28
N ALA A 95 9.85 0.21 3.58
CA ALA A 95 10.75 0.43 2.45
C ALA A 95 10.59 -0.71 1.44
N THR A 96 11.03 -0.50 0.20
CA THR A 96 11.09 -1.56 -0.82
C THR A 96 12.30 -2.45 -0.62
N GLU A 97 13.40 -1.89 -0.12
CA GLU A 97 14.65 -2.60 0.17
C GLU A 97 15.30 -1.98 1.41
N ASP A 98 15.94 -2.79 2.24
CA ASP A 98 16.78 -2.36 3.37
C ASP A 98 17.85 -3.41 3.63
N GLN A 99 19.07 -2.97 3.99
CA GLN A 99 20.22 -3.88 4.20
C GLN A 99 20.27 -4.47 5.62
N LEU A 100 19.59 -3.85 6.58
CA LEU A 100 19.70 -4.17 8.01
C LEU A 100 18.40 -4.74 8.59
N HIS A 101 17.27 -4.33 8.06
CA HIS A 101 15.97 -4.64 8.63
C HIS A 101 15.08 -5.33 7.60
N LYS A 102 14.23 -6.22 8.09
CA LYS A 102 13.13 -6.77 7.30
C LYS A 102 12.21 -5.63 6.84
N THR A 103 11.86 -5.63 5.57
CA THR A 103 10.97 -4.64 4.97
C THR A 103 9.53 -5.15 4.92
N VAL A 104 8.59 -4.26 4.65
CA VAL A 104 7.18 -4.64 4.41
C VAL A 104 7.04 -5.52 3.16
N MET A 105 7.94 -5.38 2.18
CA MET A 105 7.91 -6.17 0.94
C MET A 105 8.30 -7.64 1.15
N ASP A 106 9.10 -7.94 2.18
CA ASP A 106 9.51 -9.32 2.50
C ASP A 106 8.35 -10.21 3.00
N TYR A 107 7.18 -9.63 3.24
CA TYR A 107 5.96 -10.36 3.61
C TYR A 107 5.10 -10.75 2.41
N LEU A 108 5.32 -10.13 1.24
CA LEU A 108 4.52 -10.36 0.05
C LEU A 108 5.15 -11.47 -0.79
N THR A 109 4.51 -12.64 -0.86
CA THR A 109 5.03 -13.83 -1.56
C THR A 109 4.25 -14.19 -2.81
N ASP A 110 2.95 -13.87 -2.85
CA ASP A 110 2.04 -14.28 -3.92
C ASP A 110 1.53 -13.08 -4.72
N THR A 111 2.46 -12.31 -5.30
CA THR A 111 2.18 -11.15 -6.13
C THR A 111 2.63 -11.40 -7.57
N VAL A 112 1.93 -10.79 -8.53
CA VAL A 112 2.29 -10.88 -9.96
C VAL A 112 3.29 -9.80 -10.32
N ARG A 113 3.06 -8.57 -9.83
CA ARG A 113 3.90 -7.41 -10.12
C ARG A 113 5.16 -7.39 -9.27
N SER A 114 6.30 -7.12 -9.90
CA SER A 114 7.59 -6.95 -9.21
C SER A 114 7.90 -5.51 -8.80
N ASP A 115 7.08 -4.55 -9.24
CA ASP A 115 7.27 -3.11 -9.04
C ASP A 115 6.35 -2.51 -7.97
N LEU A 116 5.85 -3.36 -7.06
CA LEU A 116 5.04 -2.95 -5.92
C LEU A 116 5.83 -2.09 -4.93
N PHE A 117 5.15 -1.14 -4.30
CA PHE A 117 5.72 -0.30 -3.25
C PHE A 117 4.66 0.10 -2.21
N PRO A 118 5.07 0.42 -0.97
CA PRO A 118 4.15 0.87 0.07
C PRO A 118 3.72 2.33 -0.17
N VAL A 119 2.44 2.61 0.03
CA VAL A 119 1.85 3.94 -0.07
C VAL A 119 1.96 4.67 1.27
N GLY A 120 2.94 5.55 1.36
CA GLY A 120 3.32 6.23 2.59
C GLY A 120 4.16 5.33 3.49
N ARG A 121 4.37 5.82 4.71
CA ARG A 121 5.26 5.16 5.67
C ARG A 121 4.60 5.06 7.03
N LEU A 122 4.86 3.97 7.72
CA LEU A 122 4.67 3.78 9.16
C LEU A 122 6.04 3.55 9.80
N ASP A 123 6.21 4.04 11.00
CA ASP A 123 7.45 3.86 11.76
C ASP A 123 7.70 2.36 12.02
N ILE A 124 8.93 1.99 12.38
CA ILE A 124 9.32 0.60 12.62
C ILE A 124 8.49 -0.05 13.73
N ASP A 125 8.13 0.71 14.76
CA ASP A 125 7.33 0.28 15.90
C ASP A 125 5.82 0.53 15.74
N THR A 126 5.39 1.18 14.66
CA THR A 126 3.98 1.43 14.34
C THR A 126 3.41 0.29 13.52
N GLU A 127 2.23 -0.17 13.92
CA GLU A 127 1.50 -1.25 13.28
C GLU A 127 0.34 -0.74 12.41
N GLY A 128 -0.30 -1.66 11.70
CA GLY A 128 -1.62 -1.47 11.12
C GLY A 128 -1.64 -1.33 9.61
N LEU A 129 -2.70 -0.72 9.12
CA LEU A 129 -3.06 -0.65 7.71
C LEU A 129 -1.98 0.06 6.89
N LEU A 130 -1.47 -0.62 5.88
CA LEU A 130 -0.60 -0.08 4.85
C LEU A 130 -1.09 -0.56 3.47
N LEU A 131 -1.33 0.39 2.58
CA LEU A 131 -1.63 0.07 1.18
C LEU A 131 -0.32 -0.22 0.45
N ILE A 132 -0.29 -1.30 -0.33
CA ILE A 132 0.81 -1.65 -1.23
C ILE A 132 0.26 -1.76 -2.64
N THR A 133 0.90 -1.11 -3.60
CA THR A 133 0.47 -1.07 -5.01
C THR A 133 1.63 -0.68 -5.92
N ASN A 134 1.44 -0.80 -7.22
CA ASN A 134 2.30 -0.20 -8.26
C ASN A 134 1.64 0.99 -8.97
N ASP A 135 0.45 1.43 -8.52
CA ASP A 135 -0.25 2.62 -9.05
C ASP A 135 0.34 3.90 -8.43
N GLY A 136 1.34 4.47 -9.11
CA GLY A 136 2.01 5.68 -8.65
C GLY A 136 1.13 6.92 -8.64
N ALA A 137 0.15 7.02 -9.53
CA ALA A 137 -0.77 8.14 -9.60
C ALA A 137 -1.71 8.14 -8.38
N LEU A 138 -2.32 7.00 -8.09
CA LEU A 138 -3.15 6.82 -6.89
C LEU A 138 -2.35 7.07 -5.61
N ALA A 139 -1.15 6.52 -5.52
CA ALA A 139 -0.29 6.70 -4.35
C ALA A 139 0.08 8.18 -4.12
N HIS A 140 0.43 8.90 -5.18
CA HIS A 140 0.70 10.35 -5.11
C HIS A 140 -0.51 11.11 -4.56
N ASP A 141 -1.70 10.84 -5.06
CA ASP A 141 -2.92 11.51 -4.62
C ASP A 141 -3.26 11.22 -3.16
N LEU A 142 -3.17 9.94 -2.73
CA LEU A 142 -3.42 9.54 -1.35
C LEU A 142 -2.44 10.17 -0.34
N LEU A 143 -1.22 10.47 -0.77
CA LEU A 143 -0.19 11.06 0.08
C LEU A 143 -0.16 12.59 0.02
N SER A 144 -0.78 13.18 -1.00
CA SER A 144 -0.79 14.64 -1.20
C SER A 144 -1.50 15.35 -0.03
N PRO A 145 -0.82 16.29 0.65
CA PRO A 145 -1.45 17.09 1.71
C PRO A 145 -2.64 17.93 1.24
N ALA A 146 -2.73 18.20 -0.08
CA ALA A 146 -3.82 18.96 -0.68
C ALA A 146 -5.13 18.15 -0.79
N LYS A 147 -5.03 16.82 -0.83
CA LYS A 147 -6.20 15.93 -0.92
C LYS A 147 -6.85 15.62 0.44
N HIS A 148 -6.20 16.01 1.55
CA HIS A 148 -6.73 15.85 2.91
C HIS A 148 -7.21 14.43 3.25
N VAL A 149 -6.56 13.41 2.71
CA VAL A 149 -6.92 12.01 2.96
C VAL A 149 -6.76 11.69 4.44
N GLU A 150 -7.87 11.36 5.10
CA GLU A 150 -7.90 11.04 6.52
C GLU A 150 -7.13 9.74 6.82
N LYS A 151 -6.42 9.75 7.93
CA LYS A 151 -5.73 8.58 8.49
C LYS A 151 -6.07 8.49 9.96
N THR A 152 -6.70 7.42 10.39
CA THR A 152 -7.08 7.23 11.80
C THR A 152 -6.16 6.23 12.46
N TYR A 153 -5.69 6.61 13.62
CA TYR A 153 -4.80 5.81 14.45
C TYR A 153 -5.48 5.48 15.78
N TYR A 154 -5.46 4.22 16.17
CA TYR A 154 -5.66 3.81 17.54
C TYR A 154 -4.33 3.91 18.29
N ALA A 155 -4.34 4.45 19.49
CA ALA A 155 -3.13 4.54 20.31
C ALA A 155 -3.43 4.30 21.80
N VAL A 156 -2.40 3.76 22.49
CA VAL A 156 -2.32 3.71 23.95
C VAL A 156 -1.34 4.79 24.39
N ILE A 157 -1.76 5.60 25.33
CA ILE A 157 -1.07 6.83 25.76
C ILE A 157 -0.72 6.73 27.23
N ASP A 158 0.55 6.94 27.58
CA ASP A 158 1.00 7.16 28.94
C ASP A 158 0.59 8.56 29.38
N GLY A 159 -0.41 8.64 30.22
CA GLY A 159 -1.04 9.86 30.73
C GLY A 159 -2.54 9.91 30.53
N VAL A 160 -3.22 10.63 31.43
CA VAL A 160 -4.67 10.86 31.38
C VAL A 160 -5.00 11.82 30.23
N VAL A 161 -5.61 11.32 29.17
CA VAL A 161 -6.07 12.16 28.04
C VAL A 161 -7.41 12.79 28.39
N THR A 162 -7.54 14.09 28.15
CA THR A 162 -8.68 14.91 28.55
C THR A 162 -9.20 15.78 27.41
N GLU A 163 -10.35 16.42 27.60
CA GLU A 163 -10.92 17.39 26.64
C GLU A 163 -9.96 18.56 26.33
N LYS A 164 -9.02 18.88 27.23
CA LYS A 164 -7.99 19.87 26.96
C LYS A 164 -7.07 19.44 25.82
N ASP A 165 -6.73 18.15 25.76
CA ASP A 165 -5.91 17.57 24.69
C ASP A 165 -6.68 17.53 23.37
N VAL A 166 -7.99 17.21 23.42
CA VAL A 166 -8.88 17.27 22.25
C VAL A 166 -8.86 18.66 21.66
N ASN A 167 -9.14 19.69 22.47
CA ASN A 167 -9.13 21.07 22.02
C ASN A 167 -7.77 21.53 21.49
N SER A 168 -6.67 21.07 22.07
CA SER A 168 -5.32 21.37 21.58
C SER A 168 -5.11 20.82 20.18
N PHE A 169 -5.49 19.59 19.92
CA PHE A 169 -5.29 18.94 18.60
C PHE A 169 -6.24 19.48 17.54
N GLU A 170 -7.45 19.90 17.89
CA GLU A 170 -8.38 20.57 16.98
C GLU A 170 -7.86 21.92 16.47
N ASN A 171 -7.05 22.61 17.27
CA ASN A 171 -6.41 23.89 16.88
C ASN A 171 -5.06 23.70 16.18
N GLY A 172 -4.54 22.47 16.14
CA GLY A 172 -3.18 22.19 15.72
C GLY A 172 -2.14 22.52 16.79
N VAL A 173 -1.06 21.77 16.80
CA VAL A 173 0.01 21.91 17.79
C VAL A 173 1.38 22.11 17.13
N ASP A 174 2.29 22.77 17.88
CA ASP A 174 3.66 22.96 17.44
C ASP A 174 4.50 21.72 17.74
N ILE A 175 4.83 20.97 16.70
CA ILE A 175 5.68 19.79 16.81
C ILE A 175 7.17 20.10 16.49
N GLY A 176 7.57 21.36 16.59
CA GLY A 176 8.94 21.82 16.31
C GLY A 176 9.25 21.95 14.83
N GLU A 177 8.26 22.29 14.01
CA GLU A 177 8.39 22.58 12.58
C GLU A 177 7.91 24.00 12.27
N GLU A 178 8.14 24.48 11.05
CA GLU A 178 7.78 25.85 10.64
C GLU A 178 6.31 26.19 10.86
N LYS A 179 5.41 25.19 10.71
CA LYS A 179 3.96 25.37 10.82
C LYS A 179 3.37 24.42 11.84
N LEU A 180 2.35 24.88 12.55
CA LEU A 180 1.50 23.99 13.36
C LEU A 180 1.02 22.78 12.55
N THR A 181 0.68 21.71 13.24
CA THR A 181 -0.03 20.60 12.59
C THR A 181 -1.38 21.09 12.05
N LYS A 182 -1.89 20.41 11.00
CA LYS A 182 -3.29 20.56 10.65
C LYS A 182 -4.16 20.09 11.83
N PRO A 183 -5.40 20.58 11.96
CA PRO A 183 -6.33 20.08 12.95
C PRO A 183 -6.42 18.57 12.96
N GLY A 184 -6.30 17.98 14.15
CA GLY A 184 -6.48 16.55 14.39
C GLY A 184 -7.74 16.29 15.19
N LYS A 185 -8.52 15.29 14.79
CA LYS A 185 -9.74 14.88 15.51
C LYS A 185 -9.41 13.77 16.48
N LEU A 186 -9.32 14.12 17.78
CA LEU A 186 -9.03 13.19 18.86
C LEU A 186 -10.33 12.70 19.49
N ARG A 187 -10.51 11.39 19.56
CA ARG A 187 -11.59 10.70 20.27
C ARG A 187 -11.03 9.91 21.44
N ILE A 188 -11.49 10.20 22.64
CA ILE A 188 -11.10 9.48 23.85
C ILE A 188 -11.98 8.23 23.97
N LEU A 189 -11.36 7.05 23.99
CA LEU A 189 -12.03 5.78 24.21
C LEU A 189 -12.00 5.43 25.70
N LYS A 190 -10.88 5.70 26.36
CA LYS A 190 -10.65 5.46 27.77
C LYS A 190 -9.73 6.55 28.33
N SER A 191 -10.12 7.19 29.41
CA SER A 191 -9.34 8.24 30.09
C SER A 191 -8.88 7.75 31.44
N GLU A 192 -7.66 7.23 31.49
CA GLU A 192 -6.99 6.67 32.67
C GLU A 192 -5.49 7.00 32.60
N PRO A 193 -4.67 6.67 33.65
CA PRO A 193 -3.22 6.84 33.57
C PRO A 193 -2.57 6.21 32.34
N GLU A 194 -3.18 5.12 31.80
CA GLU A 194 -2.94 4.57 30.48
C GLU A 194 -4.23 4.73 29.66
N SER A 195 -4.28 5.79 28.86
CA SER A 195 -5.47 6.16 28.09
C SER A 195 -5.48 5.48 26.72
N GLU A 196 -6.68 5.18 26.23
CA GLU A 196 -6.89 4.67 24.86
C GLU A 196 -7.64 5.71 24.03
N ILE A 197 -7.15 5.94 22.81
CA ILE A 197 -7.69 6.98 21.93
C ILE A 197 -7.75 6.55 20.46
N GLU A 198 -8.54 7.28 19.70
CA GLU A 198 -8.40 7.36 18.25
C GLU A 198 -8.07 8.79 17.85
N LEU A 199 -7.08 8.93 16.96
CA LEU A 199 -6.68 10.21 16.40
C LEU A 199 -6.75 10.16 14.87
N THR A 200 -7.58 11.02 14.28
CA THR A 200 -7.66 11.20 12.84
C THR A 200 -6.91 12.46 12.41
N ILE A 201 -6.00 12.30 11.46
CA ILE A 201 -5.20 13.39 10.86
C ILE A 201 -5.29 13.34 9.34
N THR A 202 -5.09 14.48 8.67
CA THR A 202 -5.16 14.63 7.20
C THR A 202 -3.80 14.91 6.56
N GLU A 203 -2.73 14.75 7.31
CA GLU A 203 -1.35 14.88 6.87
C GLU A 203 -0.52 13.72 7.44
N GLY A 204 0.79 13.68 7.20
CA GLY A 204 1.67 12.63 7.72
C GLY A 204 3.10 13.13 7.79
N ARG A 205 3.43 13.90 8.83
CA ARG A 205 4.80 14.36 9.11
C ARG A 205 5.57 13.27 9.86
N PHE A 206 6.87 13.43 9.91
CA PHE A 206 7.75 12.50 10.63
C PHE A 206 7.34 12.37 12.10
N HIS A 207 7.04 11.15 12.53
CA HIS A 207 6.59 10.79 13.88
C HIS A 207 5.44 11.66 14.40
N GLN A 208 4.54 12.14 13.54
CA GLN A 208 3.58 13.19 13.85
C GLN A 208 2.74 12.89 15.09
N VAL A 209 2.09 11.72 15.15
CA VAL A 209 1.22 11.36 16.29
C VAL A 209 1.99 11.36 17.60
N LYS A 210 3.18 10.80 17.63
CA LYS A 210 4.04 10.75 18.81
C LYS A 210 4.40 12.17 19.28
N ARG A 211 4.88 13.01 18.36
CA ARG A 211 5.25 14.39 18.64
C ARG A 211 4.05 15.25 19.07
N MET A 212 2.86 15.02 18.53
CA MET A 212 1.64 15.71 18.98
C MET A 212 1.37 15.41 20.46
N PHE A 213 1.45 14.15 20.90
CA PHE A 213 1.25 13.80 22.31
C PHE A 213 2.38 14.34 23.21
N GLU A 214 3.61 14.41 22.73
CA GLU A 214 4.72 15.03 23.46
C GLU A 214 4.47 16.52 23.76
N THR A 215 3.80 17.26 22.85
CA THR A 215 3.46 18.68 23.08
C THR A 215 2.49 18.91 24.24
N VAL A 216 1.70 17.89 24.58
CA VAL A 216 0.76 17.93 25.72
C VAL A 216 1.28 17.14 26.94
N GLY A 217 2.58 16.83 26.95
CA GLY A 217 3.27 16.18 28.07
C GLY A 217 2.93 14.71 28.25
N LYS A 218 2.57 14.02 27.17
CA LYS A 218 2.19 12.61 27.16
C LYS A 218 3.03 11.81 26.18
N LYS A 219 3.05 10.47 26.33
CA LYS A 219 3.85 9.58 25.49
C LYS A 219 2.98 8.52 24.84
N VAL A 220 3.18 8.27 23.55
CA VAL A 220 2.55 7.14 22.86
C VAL A 220 3.28 5.86 23.23
N LEU A 221 2.57 4.89 23.83
CA LEU A 221 3.08 3.55 24.18
C LEU A 221 2.85 2.54 23.05
N TYR A 222 1.72 2.65 22.36
CA TYR A 222 1.35 1.79 21.23
C TYR A 222 0.64 2.63 20.17
N LEU A 223 0.92 2.33 18.90
CA LEU A 223 0.33 3.05 17.77
C LEU A 223 -0.01 2.08 16.64
N LYS A 224 -1.27 2.13 16.20
CA LYS A 224 -1.77 1.33 15.10
C LYS A 224 -2.63 2.16 14.15
N ARG A 225 -2.30 2.22 12.87
CA ARG A 225 -3.19 2.84 11.88
C ARG A 225 -4.33 1.89 11.54
N ILE A 226 -5.56 2.32 11.82
CA ILE A 226 -6.77 1.52 11.62
C ILE A 226 -7.51 1.88 10.34
N SER A 227 -7.29 3.08 9.78
CA SER A 227 -7.88 3.45 8.49
C SER A 227 -7.00 4.42 7.68
N MET A 228 -7.23 4.45 6.36
CA MET A 228 -6.62 5.39 5.43
C MET A 228 -7.60 5.67 4.29
N GLY A 229 -8.17 6.88 4.25
CA GLY A 229 -9.28 7.21 3.36
C GLY A 229 -10.44 6.24 3.57
N PRO A 230 -10.96 5.60 2.49
CA PRO A 230 -12.05 4.64 2.61
C PRO A 230 -11.63 3.27 3.14
N LEU A 231 -10.32 2.97 3.19
CA LEU A 231 -9.84 1.67 3.64
C LEU A 231 -9.88 1.55 5.16
N GLN A 232 -10.34 0.39 5.63
CA GLN A 232 -10.39 0.02 7.04
C GLN A 232 -9.58 -1.25 7.27
N LEU A 233 -8.83 -1.30 8.37
CA LEU A 233 -8.21 -2.53 8.83
C LEU A 233 -9.29 -3.41 9.46
N THR A 234 -9.49 -4.60 8.93
CA THR A 234 -10.51 -5.55 9.38
C THR A 234 -9.91 -6.59 10.33
N ASP A 235 -10.74 -7.14 11.23
CA ASP A 235 -10.28 -8.06 12.29
C ASP A 235 -9.86 -9.45 11.77
N ASP A 236 -10.21 -9.78 10.53
CA ASP A 236 -9.82 -11.01 9.85
C ASP A 236 -8.35 -11.00 9.38
N LEU A 237 -7.71 -9.83 9.33
CA LEU A 237 -6.32 -9.69 8.91
C LEU A 237 -5.41 -9.54 10.14
N LYS A 238 -4.40 -10.40 10.26
CA LYS A 238 -3.43 -10.39 11.36
C LYS A 238 -2.15 -9.65 11.00
N PRO A 239 -1.36 -9.20 11.99
CA PRO A 239 -0.06 -8.59 11.73
C PRO A 239 0.84 -9.48 10.85
N GLY A 240 1.35 -8.93 9.75
CA GLY A 240 2.16 -9.63 8.76
C GLY A 240 1.37 -10.28 7.63
N GLU A 241 0.05 -10.27 7.68
CA GLU A 241 -0.81 -10.77 6.61
C GLU A 241 -1.24 -9.64 5.66
N TYR A 242 -1.59 -10.01 4.44
CA TYR A 242 -2.11 -9.11 3.43
C TYR A 242 -3.19 -9.81 2.60
N ARG A 243 -4.04 -9.01 1.99
CA ARG A 243 -5.05 -9.46 1.02
C ARG A 243 -5.16 -8.48 -0.15
N PRO A 244 -5.59 -8.93 -1.33
CA PRO A 244 -6.00 -8.01 -2.39
C PRO A 244 -7.13 -7.09 -1.90
N LEU A 245 -7.19 -5.86 -2.43
CA LEU A 245 -8.37 -5.02 -2.26
C LEU A 245 -9.54 -5.57 -3.07
N THR A 246 -10.75 -5.35 -2.57
CA THR A 246 -11.96 -5.61 -3.35
C THR A 246 -12.17 -4.52 -4.42
N GLU A 247 -13.01 -4.80 -5.42
CA GLU A 247 -13.35 -3.81 -6.45
C GLU A 247 -14.03 -2.57 -5.86
N GLU A 248 -14.83 -2.75 -4.81
CA GLU A 248 -15.48 -1.65 -4.08
C GLU A 248 -14.44 -0.76 -3.37
N GLU A 249 -13.43 -1.38 -2.73
CA GLU A 249 -12.35 -0.65 -2.08
C GLU A 249 -11.51 0.14 -3.09
N ILE A 250 -11.16 -0.47 -4.23
CA ILE A 250 -10.43 0.20 -5.32
C ILE A 250 -11.24 1.37 -5.89
N THR A 251 -12.53 1.15 -6.13
CA THR A 251 -13.44 2.19 -6.63
C THR A 251 -13.56 3.34 -5.64
N ALA A 252 -13.73 3.04 -4.35
CA ALA A 252 -13.80 4.04 -3.30
C ALA A 252 -12.52 4.88 -3.21
N LEU A 253 -11.34 4.25 -3.32
CA LEU A 253 -10.06 4.95 -3.38
C LEU A 253 -9.96 5.91 -4.57
N LYS A 254 -10.41 5.49 -5.75
CA LYS A 254 -10.39 6.31 -6.96
C LYS A 254 -11.38 7.50 -6.91
N ILE A 255 -12.47 7.38 -6.15
CA ILE A 255 -13.47 8.47 -5.97
C ILE A 255 -12.93 9.56 -5.04
N VAL A 256 -12.28 9.20 -3.94
CA VAL A 256 -11.71 10.17 -2.98
C VAL A 256 -10.62 11.04 -3.63
N ASN A 257 -10.07 10.59 -4.74
CA ASN A 257 -8.98 11.25 -5.46
C ASN A 257 -9.44 12.19 -6.60
N LYS A 258 -10.74 12.24 -6.87
CA LYS A 258 -11.33 13.19 -7.83
C LYS A 258 -11.68 14.52 -7.13
#